data_c68424ce4d6030c5218027dd2c984cd2
#
_entry.id   c68424ce4d6030c5218027dd2c984cd2
#
_cell.length_a   1.000
_cell.length_b   1.000
_cell.length_c   1.000
_cell.angle_alpha   90.00
_cell.angle_beta   90.00
_cell.angle_gamma   90.00
#
_symmetry.space_group_name_H-M   'P 1'
#
loop_
_entity.id
_entity.type
_entity.pdbx_description
1 polymer ?
#
loop_
_entity_poly.entity_id
_entity_poly.type
_entity_poly.pdbx_seq_one_letter_code
_entity_poly.pdbx_strand_id
1 'polypeptide(L)'
;MNDFKGRHFRGEVILWAVRWYCRYGISYRDLETMLAERGVSVDHSTIYRWVQRYAPEMEKRLRWYWKRPGFSRSWRVDETYIKVKGRWTYLYRAVDKDGDTIDFYLSPTRNAKAAKRFLGKAVNGLKDWEKPETINTDKASTYGIAISELKKGNGERMFENVR
;
A
#
# COMPACT_ATOMS: atom_id res chain seq x y z
N MET A 1 -16.57 9.80 16.23
CA MET A 1 -17.09 8.45 16.45
C MET A 1 -15.94 7.52 16.81
N ASN A 2 -15.98 6.84 17.93
CA ASN A 2 -14.85 5.99 18.34
C ASN A 2 -15.06 4.58 17.75
N ASP A 3 -14.40 4.31 16.63
CA ASP A 3 -14.52 3.06 15.85
C ASP A 3 -14.01 1.81 16.62
N PHE A 4 -13.38 2.02 17.78
CA PHE A 4 -12.79 0.98 18.63
C PHE A 4 -13.58 0.72 19.92
N LYS A 5 -14.73 1.36 20.12
CA LYS A 5 -15.59 1.15 21.29
C LYS A 5 -16.01 -0.33 21.40
N GLY A 6 -15.83 -0.92 22.57
CA GLY A 6 -16.16 -2.33 22.83
C GLY A 6 -15.11 -3.34 22.35
N ARG A 7 -13.88 -2.91 22.01
CA ARG A 7 -12.77 -3.82 21.68
C ARG A 7 -11.92 -4.13 22.92
N HIS A 8 -11.44 -5.37 23.01
CA HIS A 8 -10.52 -5.79 24.08
C HIS A 8 -9.14 -5.12 24.00
N PHE A 9 -8.75 -4.68 22.80
CA PHE A 9 -7.45 -4.07 22.53
C PHE A 9 -7.59 -2.57 22.27
N ARG A 10 -6.58 -1.80 22.69
CA ARG A 10 -6.51 -0.36 22.40
C ARG A 10 -6.45 -0.12 20.89
N GLY A 11 -7.14 0.93 20.44
CA GLY A 11 -7.19 1.30 19.03
C GLY A 11 -5.81 1.48 18.39
N GLU A 12 -4.84 2.00 19.13
CA GLU A 12 -3.46 2.18 18.70
C GLU A 12 -2.79 0.86 18.32
N VAL A 13 -2.97 -0.19 19.15
CA VAL A 13 -2.41 -1.54 18.87
C VAL A 13 -3.01 -2.11 17.59
N ILE A 14 -4.32 -1.95 17.43
CA ILE A 14 -5.04 -2.42 16.23
C ILE A 14 -4.49 -1.71 15.00
N LEU A 15 -4.36 -0.38 15.06
CA LEU A 15 -3.87 0.43 13.94
C LEU A 15 -2.41 0.12 13.61
N TRP A 16 -1.56 -0.13 14.61
CA TRP A 16 -0.17 -0.55 14.37
C TRP A 16 -0.08 -1.89 13.67
N ALA A 17 -0.83 -2.89 14.12
CA ALA A 17 -0.85 -4.21 13.51
C ALA A 17 -1.31 -4.14 12.04
N VAL A 18 -2.39 -3.40 11.76
CA VAL A 18 -2.91 -3.21 10.40
C VAL A 18 -1.90 -2.45 9.53
N ARG A 19 -1.29 -1.39 10.06
CA ARG A 19 -0.27 -0.62 9.36
C ARG A 19 0.95 -1.48 9.02
N TRP A 20 1.46 -2.25 9.97
CA TRP A 20 2.63 -3.10 9.75
C TRP A 20 2.35 -4.15 8.69
N TYR A 21 1.20 -4.80 8.74
CA TYR A 21 0.78 -5.74 7.71
C TYR A 21 0.75 -5.09 6.31
N CYS A 22 0.10 -3.93 6.19
CA CYS A 22 -0.01 -3.24 4.91
C CYS A 22 1.33 -2.67 4.41
N ARG A 23 2.23 -2.28 5.33
CA ARG A 23 3.51 -1.65 4.98
C ARG A 23 4.60 -2.66 4.65
N TYR A 24 4.73 -3.74 5.42
CA TYR A 24 5.90 -4.60 5.35
C TYR A 24 5.65 -5.96 4.68
N GLY A 25 4.42 -6.30 4.34
CA GLY A 25 4.08 -7.57 3.70
C GLY A 25 4.37 -8.80 4.56
N ILE A 26 4.40 -8.64 5.88
CA ILE A 26 4.61 -9.70 6.87
C ILE A 26 3.35 -10.55 7.04
N SER A 27 3.52 -11.83 7.42
CA SER A 27 2.38 -12.71 7.65
C SER A 27 1.62 -12.35 8.94
N TYR A 28 0.38 -12.81 9.06
CA TYR A 28 -0.39 -12.63 10.31
C TYR A 28 0.25 -13.34 11.50
N ARG A 29 0.96 -14.46 11.27
CA ARG A 29 1.67 -15.21 12.31
C ARG A 29 2.93 -14.47 12.76
N ASP A 30 3.65 -13.85 11.83
CA ASP A 30 4.80 -13.02 12.17
C ASP A 30 4.35 -11.81 13.00
N LEU A 31 3.21 -11.21 12.65
CA LEU A 31 2.60 -10.14 13.44
C LEU A 31 2.18 -10.57 14.83
N GLU A 32 1.61 -11.77 14.97
CA GLU A 32 1.28 -12.37 16.26
C GLU A 32 2.55 -12.46 17.12
N THR A 33 3.64 -13.00 16.57
CA THR A 33 4.94 -13.10 17.26
C THR A 33 5.49 -11.71 17.63
N MET A 34 5.51 -10.77 16.69
CA MET A 34 5.99 -9.40 16.90
C MET A 34 5.21 -8.65 17.99
N LEU A 35 3.91 -8.87 18.06
CA LEU A 35 3.05 -8.27 19.10
C LEU A 35 3.27 -8.96 20.45
N ALA A 36 3.44 -10.28 20.49
CA ALA A 36 3.74 -11.04 21.69
C ALA A 36 5.07 -10.60 22.32
N GLU A 37 6.12 -10.37 21.52
CA GLU A 37 7.40 -9.81 21.98
C GLU A 37 7.25 -8.43 22.65
N ARG A 38 6.18 -7.71 22.35
CA ARG A 38 5.84 -6.40 22.94
C ARG A 38 4.79 -6.48 24.04
N GLY A 39 4.53 -7.70 24.54
CA GLY A 39 3.58 -7.93 25.62
C GLY A 39 2.11 -7.89 25.18
N VAL A 40 1.83 -7.94 23.90
CA VAL A 40 0.47 -7.95 23.36
C VAL A 40 0.15 -9.37 22.86
N SER A 41 -0.57 -10.14 23.68
CA SER A 41 -1.05 -11.48 23.29
C SER A 41 -2.31 -11.34 22.44
N VAL A 42 -2.20 -11.64 21.17
CA VAL A 42 -3.31 -11.58 20.19
C VAL A 42 -3.11 -12.67 19.14
N ASP A 43 -4.14 -13.41 18.86
CA ASP A 43 -4.15 -14.47 17.87
C ASP A 43 -4.15 -13.92 16.43
N HIS A 44 -3.46 -14.61 15.51
CA HIS A 44 -3.35 -14.21 14.10
C HIS A 44 -4.71 -14.10 13.41
N SER A 45 -5.72 -14.86 13.82
CA SER A 45 -7.07 -14.75 13.27
C SER A 45 -7.77 -13.45 13.69
N THR A 46 -7.44 -12.94 14.86
CA THR A 46 -7.89 -11.62 15.33
C THR A 46 -7.21 -10.50 14.54
N ILE A 47 -5.89 -10.60 14.31
CA ILE A 47 -5.15 -9.66 13.46
C ILE A 47 -5.73 -9.66 12.04
N TYR A 48 -6.02 -10.84 11.48
CA TYR A 48 -6.72 -10.97 10.21
C TYR A 48 -8.03 -10.18 10.18
N ARG A 49 -8.88 -10.33 11.22
CA ARG A 49 -10.16 -9.58 11.33
C ARG A 49 -9.93 -8.07 11.42
N TRP A 50 -8.87 -7.63 12.09
CA TRP A 50 -8.53 -6.21 12.15
C TRP A 50 -8.14 -5.67 10.77
N VAL A 51 -7.29 -6.38 10.04
CA VAL A 51 -6.89 -5.99 8.68
C VAL A 51 -8.11 -5.91 7.77
N GLN A 52 -9.00 -6.93 7.81
CA GLN A 52 -10.23 -6.95 7.01
C GLN A 52 -11.10 -5.72 7.24
N ARG A 53 -11.22 -5.32 8.50
CA ARG A 53 -12.12 -4.23 8.88
C ARG A 53 -11.50 -2.86 8.67
N TYR A 54 -10.25 -2.69 9.07
CA TYR A 54 -9.65 -1.36 9.21
C TYR A 54 -8.75 -0.95 8.04
N ALA A 55 -8.19 -1.89 7.28
CA ALA A 55 -7.36 -1.52 6.12
C ALA A 55 -8.11 -0.64 5.09
N PRO A 56 -9.37 -0.93 4.71
CA PRO A 56 -10.11 -0.07 3.80
C PRO A 56 -10.38 1.32 4.36
N GLU A 57 -10.63 1.43 5.67
CA GLU A 57 -10.84 2.73 6.33
C GLU A 57 -9.54 3.52 6.45
N MET A 58 -8.44 2.84 6.73
CA MET A 58 -7.11 3.47 6.74
C MET A 58 -6.75 3.99 5.35
N GLU A 59 -7.04 3.24 4.29
CA GLU A 59 -6.85 3.70 2.92
C GLU A 59 -7.59 5.01 2.67
N LYS A 60 -8.85 5.13 3.07
CA LYS A 60 -9.63 6.35 2.90
C LYS A 60 -9.10 7.54 3.69
N ARG A 61 -8.79 7.31 4.98
CA ARG A 61 -8.48 8.40 5.93
C ARG A 61 -7.04 8.86 5.88
N LEU A 62 -6.08 7.97 5.62
CA LEU A 62 -4.65 8.27 5.63
C LEU A 62 -4.10 8.60 4.25
N ARG A 63 -4.89 8.44 3.22
CA ARG A 63 -4.50 8.65 1.83
C ARG A 63 -3.90 10.03 1.56
N TRP A 64 -4.48 11.08 2.14
CA TRP A 64 -3.95 12.44 2.03
C TRP A 64 -2.70 12.67 2.88
N TYR A 65 -2.57 11.95 4.00
CA TYR A 65 -1.44 12.04 4.92
C TYR A 65 -0.20 11.31 4.37
N TRP A 66 -0.41 10.21 3.66
CA TRP A 66 0.66 9.44 3.01
C TRP A 66 1.13 10.06 1.69
N LYS A 67 0.40 11.00 1.15
CA LYS A 67 0.79 11.82 0.01
C LYS A 67 1.76 12.95 0.38
N ARG A 68 2.59 12.81 1.40
CA ARG A 68 3.81 13.60 1.52
C ARG A 68 4.88 12.84 0.76
N PRO A 69 5.15 13.16 -0.52
CA PRO A 69 6.30 12.63 -1.19
C PRO A 69 7.49 13.20 -0.42
N GLY A 70 8.22 12.35 0.28
CA GLY A 70 9.61 12.65 0.47
C GLY A 70 10.14 12.99 -0.92
N PHE A 71 11.08 13.91 -1.06
CA PHE A 71 11.70 14.34 -2.33
C PHE A 71 12.41 13.19 -3.09
N SER A 72 11.84 11.98 -3.02
CA SER A 72 12.43 10.80 -3.62
C SER A 72 11.99 10.71 -5.09
N ARG A 73 12.90 11.01 -5.97
CA ARG A 73 12.73 10.85 -7.41
C ARG A 73 12.63 9.39 -7.86
N SER A 74 12.86 8.43 -6.95
CA SER A 74 12.82 7.00 -7.25
C SER A 74 11.80 6.30 -6.35
N TRP A 75 10.83 5.64 -6.96
CA TRP A 75 9.85 4.81 -6.29
C TRP A 75 10.10 3.34 -6.56
N ARG A 76 9.80 2.50 -5.58
CA ARG A 76 9.66 1.07 -5.74
C ARG A 76 8.19 0.70 -5.64
N VAL A 77 7.71 -0.05 -6.62
CA VAL A 77 6.32 -0.53 -6.67
C VAL A 77 6.33 -2.03 -6.61
N ASP A 78 5.57 -2.56 -5.67
CA ASP A 78 5.36 -4.00 -5.49
C ASP A 78 3.87 -4.34 -5.40
N GLU A 79 3.57 -5.62 -5.52
CA GLU A 79 2.23 -6.16 -5.32
C GLU A 79 2.29 -7.42 -4.46
N THR A 80 1.37 -7.50 -3.53
CA THR A 80 1.27 -8.62 -2.59
C THR A 80 -0.15 -9.16 -2.55
N TYR A 81 -0.30 -10.48 -2.39
CA TYR A 81 -1.61 -11.07 -2.16
C TYR A 81 -2.03 -10.92 -0.72
N ILE A 82 -3.24 -10.43 -0.52
CA ILE A 82 -3.88 -10.42 0.79
C ILE A 82 -5.31 -10.96 0.66
N LYS A 83 -5.80 -11.58 1.70
CA LYS A 83 -7.17 -12.09 1.74
C LYS A 83 -8.09 -11.10 2.44
N VAL A 84 -9.01 -10.46 1.70
CA VAL A 84 -9.96 -9.46 2.22
C VAL A 84 -11.37 -10.05 2.19
N LYS A 85 -12.01 -10.16 3.34
CA LYS A 85 -13.38 -10.75 3.48
C LYS A 85 -13.51 -12.12 2.78
N GLY A 86 -12.52 -13.00 2.98
CA GLY A 86 -12.49 -14.32 2.37
C GLY A 86 -12.09 -14.36 0.89
N ARG A 87 -11.91 -13.22 0.22
CA ARG A 87 -11.51 -13.12 -1.19
C ARG A 87 -10.07 -12.69 -1.32
N TRP A 88 -9.34 -13.31 -2.23
CA TRP A 88 -8.01 -12.89 -2.59
C TRP A 88 -8.05 -11.51 -3.25
N THR A 89 -7.23 -10.61 -2.73
CA THR A 89 -7.13 -9.22 -3.18
C THR A 89 -5.67 -8.85 -3.33
N TYR A 90 -5.35 -8.07 -4.34
CA TYR A 90 -4.01 -7.59 -4.58
C TYR A 90 -3.81 -6.24 -3.88
N LEU A 91 -2.78 -6.17 -3.05
CA LEU A 91 -2.29 -4.93 -2.47
C LEU A 91 -1.15 -4.42 -3.36
N TYR A 92 -1.39 -3.34 -4.08
CA TYR A 92 -0.38 -2.55 -4.78
C TYR A 92 0.18 -1.52 -3.82
N ARG A 93 1.49 -1.40 -3.77
CA ARG A 93 2.16 -0.47 -2.85
C ARG A 93 3.30 0.25 -3.57
N ALA A 94 3.42 1.56 -3.33
CA ALA A 94 4.57 2.36 -3.72
C ALA A 94 5.30 2.84 -2.47
N VAL A 95 6.60 2.68 -2.47
CA VAL A 95 7.51 3.16 -1.41
C VAL A 95 8.61 4.00 -2.04
N ASP A 96 9.12 4.96 -1.29
CA ASP A 96 10.27 5.75 -1.69
C ASP A 96 11.60 5.02 -1.45
N LYS A 97 12.72 5.69 -1.73
CA LYS A 97 14.07 5.15 -1.50
C LYS A 97 14.36 4.84 -0.04
N ASP A 98 13.70 5.54 0.88
CA ASP A 98 13.89 5.42 2.32
C ASP A 98 12.95 4.35 2.94
N GLY A 99 12.09 3.74 2.08
CA GLY A 99 11.11 2.71 2.46
C GLY A 99 9.80 3.28 3.00
N ASP A 100 9.61 4.59 2.93
CA ASP A 100 8.36 5.21 3.33
C ASP A 100 7.26 4.96 2.30
N THR A 101 6.07 4.60 2.79
CA THR A 101 4.93 4.33 1.92
C THR A 101 4.38 5.62 1.34
N ILE A 102 4.40 5.70 0.01
CA ILE A 102 3.85 6.82 -0.76
C ILE A 102 2.35 6.66 -0.91
N ASP A 103 1.91 5.53 -1.45
CA ASP A 103 0.49 5.21 -1.59
C ASP A 103 0.30 3.69 -1.68
N PHE A 104 -0.93 3.22 -1.45
CA PHE A 104 -1.32 1.84 -1.70
C PHE A 104 -2.73 1.75 -2.30
N TYR A 105 -3.01 0.62 -2.92
CA TYR A 105 -4.29 0.37 -3.56
C TYR A 105 -4.67 -1.10 -3.48
N LEU A 106 -5.92 -1.37 -3.12
CA LEU A 106 -6.49 -2.72 -3.10
C LEU A 106 -7.28 -2.99 -4.37
N SER A 107 -6.94 -4.05 -5.08
CA SER A 107 -7.66 -4.47 -6.29
C SER A 107 -8.06 -5.94 -6.21
N PRO A 108 -9.27 -6.29 -6.63
CA PRO A 108 -9.67 -7.69 -6.74
C PRO A 108 -8.97 -8.44 -7.89
N THR A 109 -8.34 -7.71 -8.80
CA THR A 109 -7.70 -8.28 -10.00
C THR A 109 -6.24 -7.84 -10.11
N ARG A 110 -5.40 -8.76 -10.64
CA ARG A 110 -4.02 -8.51 -11.03
C ARG A 110 -3.96 -8.29 -12.54
N ASN A 111 -3.97 -7.05 -12.98
CA ASN A 111 -3.87 -6.73 -14.41
C ASN A 111 -3.30 -5.32 -14.63
N ALA A 112 -2.94 -5.02 -15.88
CA ALA A 112 -2.40 -3.73 -16.27
C ALA A 112 -3.35 -2.56 -15.96
N LYS A 113 -4.67 -2.78 -16.03
CA LYS A 113 -5.68 -1.78 -15.71
C LYS A 113 -5.67 -1.42 -14.22
N ALA A 114 -5.49 -2.40 -13.32
CA ALA A 114 -5.37 -2.17 -11.88
C ALA A 114 -4.06 -1.44 -11.56
N ALA A 115 -2.93 -1.87 -12.15
CA ALA A 115 -1.64 -1.21 -12.00
C ALA A 115 -1.68 0.24 -12.51
N LYS A 116 -2.29 0.49 -13.68
CA LYS A 116 -2.50 1.84 -14.22
C LYS A 116 -3.34 2.72 -13.29
N ARG A 117 -4.45 2.16 -12.76
CA ARG A 117 -5.31 2.87 -11.82
C ARG A 117 -4.56 3.23 -10.54
N PHE A 118 -3.76 2.30 -10.01
CA PHE A 118 -2.92 2.54 -8.83
C PHE A 118 -1.91 3.64 -9.09
N LEU A 119 -1.07 3.51 -10.12
CA LEU A 119 -0.05 4.49 -10.46
C LEU A 119 -0.64 5.87 -10.78
N GLY A 120 -1.71 5.92 -11.58
CA GLY A 120 -2.42 7.16 -11.88
C GLY A 120 -2.93 7.85 -10.61
N LYS A 121 -3.44 7.07 -9.65
CA LYS A 121 -3.90 7.56 -8.36
C LYS A 121 -2.75 8.06 -7.49
N ALA A 122 -1.62 7.34 -7.48
CA ALA A 122 -0.44 7.71 -6.70
C ALA A 122 0.19 9.02 -7.17
N VAL A 123 0.22 9.27 -8.48
CA VAL A 123 0.77 10.52 -9.06
C VAL A 123 -0.25 11.65 -9.16
N ASN A 124 -1.55 11.34 -9.04
CA ASN A 124 -2.60 12.35 -9.17
C ASN A 124 -2.54 13.35 -8.00
N GLY A 125 -2.49 14.62 -8.33
CA GLY A 125 -2.38 15.71 -7.36
C GLY A 125 -0.95 16.01 -6.90
N LEU A 126 0.06 15.34 -7.48
CA LEU A 126 1.46 15.71 -7.34
C LEU A 126 1.81 16.80 -8.37
N LYS A 127 2.62 17.76 -7.94
CA LYS A 127 3.23 18.74 -8.85
C LYS A 127 4.27 18.02 -9.71
N ASP A 128 4.64 18.56 -10.86
CA ASP A 128 5.54 17.91 -11.79
C ASP A 128 6.92 17.57 -11.17
N TRP A 129 7.42 18.44 -10.30
CA TRP A 129 8.67 18.22 -9.57
C TRP A 129 8.57 17.19 -8.43
N GLU A 130 7.35 16.82 -8.00
CA GLU A 130 7.07 15.80 -6.97
C GLU A 130 6.90 14.39 -7.58
N LYS A 131 6.73 14.32 -8.90
CA LYS A 131 6.55 13.04 -9.60
C LYS A 131 7.87 12.27 -9.66
N PRO A 132 7.82 10.93 -9.56
CA PRO A 132 9.03 10.12 -9.65
C PRO A 132 9.63 10.15 -11.05
N GLU A 133 10.95 10.25 -11.13
CA GLU A 133 11.70 10.08 -12.38
C GLU A 133 11.90 8.60 -12.71
N THR A 134 12.02 7.78 -11.68
CA THR A 134 12.26 6.34 -11.81
C THR A 134 11.23 5.53 -11.02
N ILE A 135 10.67 4.52 -11.68
CA ILE A 135 9.85 3.50 -11.02
C ILE A 135 10.54 2.16 -11.18
N ASN A 136 10.90 1.56 -10.05
CA ASN A 136 11.43 0.21 -9.97
C ASN A 136 10.29 -0.77 -9.72
N THR A 137 10.19 -1.82 -10.51
CA THR A 137 9.17 -2.88 -10.38
C THR A 137 9.85 -4.24 -10.33
N ASP A 138 9.10 -5.26 -9.94
CA ASP A 138 9.54 -6.67 -9.95
C ASP A 138 9.58 -7.29 -11.35
N LYS A 139 9.62 -6.49 -12.41
CA LYS A 139 9.58 -6.90 -13.83
C LYS A 139 8.27 -7.56 -14.26
N ALA A 140 7.19 -7.46 -13.49
CA ALA A 140 5.89 -7.92 -13.95
C ALA A 140 5.45 -7.15 -15.20
N SER A 141 5.08 -7.86 -16.26
CA SER A 141 4.68 -7.29 -17.56
C SER A 141 3.51 -6.31 -17.44
N THR A 142 2.69 -6.46 -16.41
CA THR A 142 1.55 -5.58 -16.10
C THR A 142 1.95 -4.13 -15.84
N TYR A 143 3.11 -3.91 -15.21
CA TYR A 143 3.60 -2.55 -14.93
C TYR A 143 4.16 -1.87 -16.19
N GLY A 144 4.86 -2.61 -17.04
CA GLY A 144 5.38 -2.06 -18.30
C GLY A 144 4.27 -1.48 -19.18
N ILE A 145 3.16 -2.22 -19.32
CA ILE A 145 1.98 -1.77 -20.05
C ILE A 145 1.34 -0.55 -19.36
N ALA A 146 1.12 -0.64 -18.05
CA ALA A 146 0.48 0.44 -17.30
C ALA A 146 1.27 1.75 -17.37
N ILE A 147 2.60 1.69 -17.24
CA ILE A 147 3.48 2.85 -17.32
C ILE A 147 3.51 3.43 -18.72
N SER A 148 3.59 2.60 -19.77
CA SER A 148 3.57 3.07 -21.16
C SER A 148 2.26 3.80 -21.51
N GLU A 149 1.13 3.32 -21.00
CA GLU A 149 -0.16 3.98 -21.20
C GLU A 149 -0.30 5.30 -20.42
N LEU A 150 0.30 5.39 -19.23
CA LEU A 150 0.32 6.63 -18.45
C LEU A 150 1.22 7.69 -19.11
N LYS A 151 2.36 7.28 -19.70
CA LYS A 151 3.24 8.18 -20.49
C LYS A 151 2.48 8.80 -21.65
N LYS A 152 1.74 8.00 -22.39
CA LYS A 152 0.91 8.47 -23.53
C LYS A 152 -0.18 9.47 -23.13
N GLY A 153 -0.73 9.33 -21.92
CA GLY A 153 -1.84 10.16 -21.43
C GLY A 153 -1.41 11.49 -20.79
N ASN A 154 -0.18 11.59 -20.27
CA ASN A 154 0.26 12.74 -19.46
C ASN A 154 1.53 13.44 -19.99
N GLY A 155 1.93 13.18 -21.24
CA GLY A 155 3.16 13.73 -21.84
C GLY A 155 4.43 12.92 -21.47
N GLU A 156 5.41 12.96 -22.37
CA GLU A 156 6.61 12.10 -22.36
C GLU A 156 7.57 12.27 -21.15
N ARG A 157 7.36 13.28 -20.31
CA ARG A 157 8.26 13.58 -19.18
C ARG A 157 8.01 12.76 -17.92
N MET A 158 7.03 11.88 -17.90
CA MET A 158 6.75 11.04 -16.73
C MET A 158 7.51 9.70 -16.86
N PHE A 159 8.34 9.40 -15.85
CA PHE A 159 9.06 8.12 -15.70
C PHE A 159 10.14 7.87 -16.77
N GLU A 160 11.26 8.54 -16.67
CA GLU A 160 12.38 8.36 -17.60
C GLU A 160 12.97 6.94 -17.58
N ASN A 161 12.91 6.25 -16.45
CA ASN A 161 13.47 4.91 -16.29
C ASN A 161 12.50 3.95 -15.58
N VAL A 162 12.28 2.77 -16.17
CA VAL A 162 11.62 1.60 -15.56
C VAL A 162 12.68 0.51 -15.46
N ARG A 163 13.01 0.07 -14.25
CA ARG A 163 13.96 -1.01 -13.97
C ARG A 163 13.29 -2.16 -13.25
#